data_e80abc1900ba24e1f450b3d3f6d5d66b
#
_entry.id   e80abc1900ba24e1f450b3d3f6d5d66b
#
_cell.length_a   1.000
_cell.length_b   1.000
_cell.length_c   1.000
_cell.angle_alpha   90.00
_cell.angle_beta   90.00
_cell.angle_gamma   90.00
#
_symmetry.space_group_name_H-M   'P 1'
#
loop_
_entity.id
_entity.type
_entity.pdbx_description
1 polymer ?
#
loop_
_entity_poly.entity_id
_entity_poly.type
_entity_poly.pdbx_seq_one_letter_code
_entity_poly.pdbx_strand_id
1 'polypeptide(L)'
;MPMLNNKRFVITGVSSERSIAHGIACVAHAEGAELILTYNNARFERRVRAFAEELNAKVIRLDASDDASVAACAECVKAVWPDGMDGFVHSIAWAPREAIQGAFLEGISRDGFLAAMSISVYSFAALAKAFLPQMEGRRASMLTVSYLGAEKVLPNYNTMGVAKAALESMTRYMAADLGPRGMRVNALSCGPVRTLAASGIKDFSRMLAASETLSPMRENITTTDAGNAAAFLLSDL
;
A
#
# COMPACT_ATOMS: atom_id res chain seq x y z
N MET A 1 5.97 23.43 -10.46
CA MET A 1 5.21 22.43 -11.24
C MET A 1 4.84 21.31 -10.30
N PRO A 2 3.64 20.70 -10.46
CA PRO A 2 3.27 19.54 -9.68
C PRO A 2 4.27 18.38 -9.88
N MET A 3 4.64 17.69 -8.79
CA MET A 3 5.70 16.65 -8.79
C MET A 3 5.37 15.42 -9.65
N LEU A 4 4.06 15.15 -9.87
CA LEU A 4 3.57 13.95 -10.57
C LEU A 4 2.82 14.29 -11.87
N ASN A 5 3.05 15.47 -12.41
CA ASN A 5 2.37 15.92 -13.62
C ASN A 5 2.54 14.92 -14.78
N ASN A 6 1.43 14.53 -15.39
CA ASN A 6 1.36 13.53 -16.49
C ASN A 6 1.87 12.11 -16.10
N LYS A 7 2.01 11.79 -14.82
CA LYS A 7 2.33 10.46 -14.34
C LYS A 7 1.05 9.64 -14.12
N ARG A 8 1.13 8.32 -14.28
CA ARG A 8 0.02 7.37 -14.20
C ARG A 8 0.29 6.33 -13.12
N PHE A 9 -0.55 6.29 -12.08
CA PHE A 9 -0.36 5.36 -10.96
C PHE A 9 -1.61 4.57 -10.64
N VAL A 10 -1.42 3.28 -10.35
CA VAL A 10 -2.44 2.42 -9.72
C VAL A 10 -2.28 2.51 -8.21
N ILE A 11 -3.35 2.93 -7.50
CA ILE A 11 -3.36 2.98 -6.04
C ILE A 11 -4.21 1.84 -5.50
N THR A 12 -3.58 0.90 -4.79
CA THR A 12 -4.28 -0.24 -4.20
C THR A 12 -4.58 -0.03 -2.72
N GLY A 13 -5.60 -0.74 -2.18
CA GLY A 13 -5.92 -0.71 -0.75
C GLY A 13 -6.80 0.47 -0.31
N VAL A 14 -7.41 1.20 -1.22
CA VAL A 14 -8.38 2.25 -0.89
C VAL A 14 -9.65 1.59 -0.32
N SER A 15 -10.00 1.87 0.94
CA SER A 15 -11.16 1.26 1.62
C SER A 15 -12.06 2.28 2.33
N SER A 16 -11.51 3.43 2.70
CA SER A 16 -12.21 4.53 3.37
C SER A 16 -11.41 5.83 3.20
N GLU A 17 -12.05 6.98 3.49
CA GLU A 17 -11.39 8.30 3.58
C GLU A 17 -10.19 8.31 4.55
N ARG A 18 -10.22 7.43 5.56
CA ARG A 18 -9.16 7.31 6.56
C ARG A 18 -8.05 6.36 6.15
N SER A 19 -8.13 5.70 5.00
CA SER A 19 -7.05 4.82 4.56
C SER A 19 -5.84 5.64 4.09
N ILE A 20 -4.63 5.15 4.39
CA ILE A 20 -3.38 5.76 3.89
C ILE A 20 -3.42 5.83 2.36
N ALA A 21 -3.93 4.78 1.70
CA ALA A 21 -4.09 4.77 0.24
C ALA A 21 -4.95 5.91 -0.29
N HIS A 22 -6.03 6.31 0.43
CA HIS A 22 -6.86 7.46 0.05
C HIS A 22 -6.07 8.77 0.18
N GLY A 23 -5.35 8.98 1.29
CA GLY A 23 -4.49 10.16 1.45
C GLY A 23 -3.41 10.25 0.36
N ILE A 24 -2.79 9.12 0.01
CA ILE A 24 -1.82 9.06 -1.10
C ILE A 24 -2.50 9.40 -2.43
N ALA A 25 -3.70 8.89 -2.70
CA ALA A 25 -4.43 9.19 -3.93
C ALA A 25 -4.80 10.68 -4.04
N CYS A 26 -5.28 11.29 -2.95
CA CYS A 26 -5.61 12.71 -2.92
C CYS A 26 -4.38 13.59 -3.22
N VAL A 27 -3.25 13.31 -2.58
CA VAL A 27 -2.02 14.10 -2.80
C VAL A 27 -1.47 13.84 -4.20
N ALA A 28 -1.43 12.59 -4.67
CA ALA A 28 -0.94 12.27 -6.01
C ALA A 28 -1.79 12.97 -7.09
N HIS A 29 -3.11 13.01 -6.94
CA HIS A 29 -4.01 13.75 -7.83
C HIS A 29 -3.73 15.26 -7.79
N ALA A 30 -3.59 15.86 -6.60
CA ALA A 30 -3.27 17.27 -6.45
C ALA A 30 -1.91 17.63 -7.08
N GLU A 31 -0.97 16.68 -7.09
CA GLU A 31 0.34 16.78 -7.76
C GLU A 31 0.30 16.41 -9.26
N GLY A 32 -0.89 16.27 -9.86
CA GLY A 32 -1.11 16.16 -11.29
C GLY A 32 -1.06 14.74 -11.87
N ALA A 33 -1.11 13.71 -11.02
CA ALA A 33 -1.15 12.33 -11.48
C ALA A 33 -2.54 11.91 -12.01
N GLU A 34 -2.56 11.09 -13.06
CA GLU A 34 -3.72 10.29 -13.46
C GLU A 34 -3.75 9.01 -12.61
N LEU A 35 -4.93 8.64 -12.10
CA LEU A 35 -5.06 7.55 -11.13
C LEU A 35 -6.03 6.46 -11.59
N ILE A 36 -5.69 5.23 -11.23
CA ILE A 36 -6.61 4.11 -11.11
C ILE A 36 -6.66 3.70 -9.66
N LEU A 37 -7.86 3.62 -9.07
CA LEU A 37 -8.09 3.11 -7.73
C LEU A 37 -8.57 1.67 -7.80
N THR A 38 -8.20 0.83 -6.81
CA THR A 38 -8.67 -0.55 -6.77
C THR A 38 -9.50 -0.87 -5.53
N TYR A 39 -10.43 -1.82 -5.67
CA TYR A 39 -11.21 -2.40 -4.57
C TYR A 39 -11.18 -3.93 -4.63
N ASN A 40 -11.24 -4.60 -3.48
CA ASN A 40 -11.13 -6.07 -3.42
C ASN A 40 -12.48 -6.79 -3.43
N ASN A 41 -13.53 -6.21 -2.87
CA ASN A 41 -14.87 -6.82 -2.85
C ASN A 41 -16.00 -5.79 -2.99
N ALA A 42 -17.20 -6.27 -3.35
CA ALA A 42 -18.36 -5.45 -3.66
C ALA A 42 -18.78 -4.45 -2.55
N ARG A 43 -18.52 -4.78 -1.27
CA ARG A 43 -18.87 -3.87 -0.15
C ARG A 43 -18.11 -2.54 -0.18
N PHE A 44 -16.93 -2.53 -0.80
CA PHE A 44 -16.11 -1.32 -0.92
C PHE A 44 -16.32 -0.60 -2.25
N GLU A 45 -16.85 -1.27 -3.27
CA GLU A 45 -16.95 -0.75 -4.63
C GLU A 45 -17.63 0.62 -4.68
N ARG A 46 -18.85 0.74 -4.11
CA ARG A 46 -19.60 2.01 -4.15
C ARG A 46 -18.82 3.17 -3.55
N ARG A 47 -18.10 2.93 -2.44
CA ARG A 47 -17.30 3.95 -1.77
C ARG A 47 -16.07 4.33 -2.59
N VAL A 48 -15.36 3.35 -3.14
CA VAL A 48 -14.16 3.60 -3.96
C VAL A 48 -14.53 4.33 -5.25
N ARG A 49 -15.70 4.03 -5.84
CA ARG A 49 -16.22 4.79 -7.00
C ARG A 49 -16.50 6.25 -6.66
N ALA A 50 -17.09 6.55 -5.50
CA ALA A 50 -17.29 7.93 -5.07
C ALA A 50 -15.97 8.69 -4.93
N PHE A 51 -14.94 8.09 -4.32
CA PHE A 51 -13.61 8.70 -4.26
C PHE A 51 -12.98 8.88 -5.65
N ALA A 52 -13.18 7.93 -6.53
CA ALA A 52 -12.65 8.01 -7.89
C ALA A 52 -13.30 9.14 -8.69
N GLU A 53 -14.60 9.39 -8.50
CA GLU A 53 -15.30 10.52 -9.11
C GLU A 53 -14.69 11.86 -8.67
N GLU A 54 -14.43 12.04 -7.36
CA GLU A 54 -13.78 13.25 -6.81
C GLU A 54 -12.36 13.46 -7.37
N LEU A 55 -11.64 12.39 -7.66
CA LEU A 55 -10.26 12.40 -8.15
C LEU A 55 -10.15 12.24 -9.68
N ASN A 56 -11.27 12.23 -10.40
CA ASN A 56 -11.33 11.93 -11.84
C ASN A 56 -10.54 10.64 -12.19
N ALA A 57 -10.61 9.63 -11.33
CA ALA A 57 -9.88 8.38 -11.44
C ALA A 57 -10.75 7.25 -12.01
N LYS A 58 -10.13 6.22 -12.58
CA LYS A 58 -10.81 4.96 -12.93
C LYS A 58 -10.82 4.00 -11.75
N VAL A 59 -11.72 3.02 -11.80
CA VAL A 59 -11.84 1.99 -10.73
C VAL A 59 -11.77 0.62 -11.34
N ILE A 60 -10.90 -0.24 -10.78
CA ILE A 60 -10.71 -1.63 -11.20
C ILE A 60 -10.81 -2.56 -9.98
N ARG A 61 -11.44 -3.72 -10.15
CA ARG A 61 -11.45 -4.75 -9.11
C ARG A 61 -10.08 -5.42 -9.02
N LEU A 62 -9.60 -5.64 -7.79
CA LEU A 62 -8.36 -6.35 -7.49
C LEU A 62 -8.50 -7.11 -6.18
N ASP A 63 -8.51 -8.43 -6.24
CA ASP A 63 -8.29 -9.30 -5.09
C ASP A 63 -6.83 -9.77 -5.11
N ALA A 64 -6.04 -9.25 -4.19
CA ALA A 64 -4.60 -9.53 -4.09
C ALA A 64 -4.29 -10.95 -3.56
N SER A 65 -5.30 -11.70 -3.13
CA SER A 65 -5.17 -13.11 -2.73
C SER A 65 -5.35 -14.10 -3.89
N ASP A 66 -5.69 -13.60 -5.08
CA ASP A 66 -5.99 -14.39 -6.28
C ASP A 66 -5.16 -13.91 -7.48
N ASP A 67 -4.23 -14.74 -7.93
CA ASP A 67 -3.35 -14.45 -9.06
C ASP A 67 -4.14 -14.22 -10.37
N ALA A 68 -5.30 -14.87 -10.54
CA ALA A 68 -6.15 -14.62 -11.70
C ALA A 68 -6.77 -13.20 -11.64
N SER A 69 -7.16 -12.74 -10.46
CA SER A 69 -7.61 -11.36 -10.25
C SER A 69 -6.49 -10.34 -10.48
N VAL A 70 -5.27 -10.64 -10.07
CA VAL A 70 -4.08 -9.81 -10.32
C VAL A 70 -3.83 -9.68 -11.82
N ALA A 71 -3.85 -10.78 -12.57
CA ALA A 71 -3.66 -10.80 -14.02
C ALA A 71 -4.78 -10.02 -14.74
N ALA A 72 -6.04 -10.24 -14.36
CA ALA A 72 -7.19 -9.52 -14.93
C ALA A 72 -7.11 -8.00 -14.65
N CYS A 73 -6.66 -7.60 -13.46
CA CYS A 73 -6.43 -6.20 -13.13
C CYS A 73 -5.38 -5.59 -14.06
N ALA A 74 -4.28 -6.28 -14.33
CA ALA A 74 -3.22 -5.79 -15.22
C ALA A 74 -3.72 -5.59 -16.65
N GLU A 75 -4.55 -6.48 -17.17
CA GLU A 75 -5.17 -6.32 -18.50
C GLU A 75 -6.14 -5.13 -18.53
N CYS A 76 -6.92 -4.93 -17.48
CA CYS A 76 -7.78 -3.75 -17.37
C CYS A 76 -6.97 -2.44 -17.33
N VAL A 77 -5.85 -2.39 -16.58
CA VAL A 77 -4.95 -1.23 -16.54
C VAL A 77 -4.37 -0.95 -17.93
N LYS A 78 -3.92 -1.99 -18.63
CA LYS A 78 -3.42 -1.88 -20.01
C LYS A 78 -4.47 -1.35 -20.97
N ALA A 79 -5.74 -1.74 -20.81
CA ALA A 79 -6.83 -1.22 -21.64
C ALA A 79 -7.11 0.28 -21.38
N VAL A 80 -6.93 0.75 -20.13
CA VAL A 80 -7.06 2.16 -19.76
C VAL A 80 -5.86 2.98 -20.23
N TRP A 81 -4.65 2.45 -20.06
CA TRP A 81 -3.40 3.12 -20.42
C TRP A 81 -2.55 2.25 -21.38
N PRO A 82 -2.92 2.18 -22.67
CA PRO A 82 -2.21 1.34 -23.64
C PRO A 82 -0.73 1.72 -23.81
N ASP A 83 -0.40 2.99 -23.55
CA ASP A 83 0.98 3.51 -23.62
C ASP A 83 1.79 3.28 -22.33
N GLY A 84 1.21 2.60 -21.34
CA GLY A 84 1.88 2.23 -20.10
C GLY A 84 1.60 3.16 -18.93
N MET A 85 2.21 2.81 -17.78
CA MET A 85 2.05 3.49 -16.49
C MET A 85 3.40 3.77 -15.82
N ASP A 86 3.42 4.71 -14.87
CA ASP A 86 4.64 5.16 -14.20
C ASP A 86 4.85 4.50 -12.83
N GLY A 87 3.97 3.59 -12.42
CA GLY A 87 4.13 2.82 -11.20
C GLY A 87 2.84 2.54 -10.46
N PHE A 88 2.99 2.02 -9.25
CA PHE A 88 1.83 1.72 -8.39
C PHE A 88 2.17 1.82 -6.91
N VAL A 89 1.12 2.00 -6.10
CA VAL A 89 1.19 1.98 -4.64
C VAL A 89 0.51 0.71 -4.13
N HIS A 90 1.28 -0.10 -3.41
CA HIS A 90 0.82 -1.27 -2.68
C HIS A 90 0.50 -0.88 -1.22
N SER A 91 -0.76 -0.59 -0.93
CA SER A 91 -1.24 -0.31 0.42
C SER A 91 -2.20 -1.39 0.91
N ILE A 92 -1.80 -2.65 0.71
CA ILE A 92 -2.55 -3.85 1.05
C ILE A 92 -1.89 -4.54 2.25
N ALA A 93 -2.68 -4.87 3.26
CA ALA A 93 -2.25 -5.70 4.37
C ALA A 93 -3.46 -6.41 4.99
N TRP A 94 -3.30 -7.68 5.32
CA TRP A 94 -4.31 -8.45 6.03
C TRP A 94 -3.68 -9.58 6.83
N ALA A 95 -4.24 -9.83 8.01
CA ALA A 95 -3.99 -11.03 8.80
C ALA A 95 -5.29 -11.40 9.53
N PRO A 96 -5.51 -12.67 9.86
CA PRO A 96 -6.63 -13.06 10.69
C PRO A 96 -6.47 -12.47 12.09
N ARG A 97 -7.59 -12.23 12.75
CA ARG A 97 -7.63 -11.46 14.00
C ARG A 97 -6.81 -12.10 15.13
N GLU A 98 -6.84 -13.41 15.23
CA GLU A 98 -6.05 -14.19 16.20
C GLU A 98 -4.54 -14.02 16.02
N ALA A 99 -4.07 -13.81 14.79
CA ALA A 99 -2.67 -13.62 14.47
C ALA A 99 -2.13 -12.22 14.84
N ILE A 100 -3.02 -11.30 15.26
CA ILE A 100 -2.69 -9.91 15.65
C ILE A 100 -3.28 -9.54 17.01
N GLN A 101 -3.43 -10.51 17.91
CA GLN A 101 -3.94 -10.31 19.27
C GLN A 101 -3.21 -11.20 20.27
N GLY A 102 -3.11 -10.74 21.53
CA GLY A 102 -2.55 -11.52 22.63
C GLY A 102 -1.07 -11.85 22.48
N ALA A 103 -0.65 -12.98 23.05
CA ALA A 103 0.71 -13.45 22.95
C ALA A 103 1.00 -14.02 21.55
N PHE A 104 2.20 -13.75 21.03
CA PHE A 104 2.58 -14.14 19.67
C PHE A 104 2.43 -15.64 19.39
N LEU A 105 2.95 -16.48 20.32
CA LEU A 105 2.93 -17.94 20.13
C LEU A 105 1.55 -18.55 20.31
N GLU A 106 0.64 -17.89 21.01
CA GLU A 106 -0.74 -18.35 21.17
C GLU A 106 -1.59 -18.05 19.92
N GLY A 107 -1.32 -16.91 19.26
CA GLY A 107 -2.10 -16.45 18.12
C GLY A 107 -1.58 -16.93 16.76
N ILE A 108 -0.33 -17.47 16.68
CA ILE A 108 0.23 -17.91 15.41
C ILE A 108 -0.34 -19.27 15.00
N SER A 109 -0.78 -19.36 13.76
CA SER A 109 -1.14 -20.61 13.09
C SER A 109 -0.50 -20.69 11.71
N ARG A 110 -0.33 -21.90 11.16
CA ARG A 110 0.23 -22.07 9.81
C ARG A 110 -0.62 -21.33 8.78
N ASP A 111 -1.92 -21.54 8.80
CA ASP A 111 -2.84 -20.94 7.81
C ASP A 111 -2.92 -19.42 7.95
N GLY A 112 -2.99 -18.90 9.18
CA GLY A 112 -2.97 -17.47 9.46
C GLY A 112 -1.67 -16.80 9.03
N PHE A 113 -0.53 -17.46 9.26
CA PHE A 113 0.78 -17.00 8.83
C PHE A 113 0.89 -16.97 7.31
N LEU A 114 0.53 -18.07 6.63
CA LEU A 114 0.55 -18.15 5.16
C LEU A 114 -0.37 -17.13 4.52
N ALA A 115 -1.57 -16.94 5.04
CA ALA A 115 -2.51 -15.94 4.54
C ALA A 115 -1.97 -14.50 4.71
N ALA A 116 -1.39 -14.17 5.87
CA ALA A 116 -0.76 -12.87 6.10
C ALA A 116 0.40 -12.62 5.15
N MET A 117 1.27 -13.61 4.93
CA MET A 117 2.40 -13.51 4.00
C MET A 117 1.94 -13.42 2.55
N SER A 118 0.95 -14.20 2.14
CA SER A 118 0.40 -14.16 0.78
C SER A 118 -0.20 -12.78 0.46
N ILE A 119 -1.10 -12.28 1.31
CA ILE A 119 -1.84 -11.05 1.04
C ILE A 119 -1.00 -9.80 1.30
N SER A 120 -0.16 -9.78 2.34
CA SER A 120 0.55 -8.57 2.74
C SER A 120 1.96 -8.45 2.19
N VAL A 121 2.53 -9.54 1.65
CA VAL A 121 3.92 -9.57 1.15
C VAL A 121 3.96 -10.00 -0.32
N TYR A 122 3.59 -11.25 -0.62
CA TYR A 122 3.68 -11.81 -1.97
C TYR A 122 2.92 -10.97 -2.99
N SER A 123 1.76 -10.43 -2.64
CA SER A 123 0.94 -9.59 -3.53
C SER A 123 1.69 -8.38 -4.08
N PHE A 124 2.67 -7.82 -3.36
CA PHE A 124 3.50 -6.72 -3.87
C PHE A 124 4.33 -7.16 -5.07
N ALA A 125 5.01 -8.30 -4.95
CA ALA A 125 5.79 -8.87 -6.06
C ALA A 125 4.88 -9.38 -7.20
N ALA A 126 3.73 -9.97 -6.88
CA ALA A 126 2.76 -10.43 -7.87
C ALA A 126 2.24 -9.26 -8.74
N LEU A 127 1.87 -8.14 -8.11
CA LEU A 127 1.46 -6.93 -8.82
C LEU A 127 2.60 -6.34 -9.64
N ALA A 128 3.82 -6.27 -9.08
CA ALA A 128 4.98 -5.79 -9.82
C ALA A 128 5.21 -6.63 -11.08
N LYS A 129 5.18 -7.97 -10.96
CA LYS A 129 5.32 -8.89 -12.09
C LYS A 129 4.23 -8.70 -13.14
N ALA A 130 2.97 -8.54 -12.72
CA ALA A 130 1.84 -8.39 -13.63
C ALA A 130 1.85 -7.03 -14.37
N PHE A 131 2.26 -5.95 -13.69
CA PHE A 131 2.34 -4.62 -14.28
C PHE A 131 3.65 -4.33 -15.01
N LEU A 132 4.67 -5.17 -14.86
CA LEU A 132 5.99 -4.95 -15.40
C LEU A 132 6.03 -4.60 -16.89
N PRO A 133 5.29 -5.30 -17.78
CA PRO A 133 5.28 -4.96 -19.21
C PRO A 133 4.77 -3.54 -19.51
N GLN A 134 3.97 -2.95 -18.63
CA GLN A 134 3.39 -1.62 -18.78
C GLN A 134 4.31 -0.52 -18.21
N MET A 135 5.33 -0.90 -17.46
CA MET A 135 6.34 -0.01 -16.88
C MET A 135 7.67 -0.03 -17.63
N GLU A 136 7.84 -0.93 -18.61
CA GLU A 136 9.07 -1.04 -19.40
C GLU A 136 9.38 0.26 -20.15
N GLY A 137 10.68 0.62 -20.15
CA GLY A 137 11.16 1.84 -20.78
C GLY A 137 10.78 3.14 -20.07
N ARG A 138 10.10 3.03 -18.91
CA ARG A 138 9.72 4.18 -18.07
C ARG A 138 10.56 4.21 -16.80
N ARG A 139 10.76 5.40 -16.24
CA ARG A 139 11.34 5.57 -14.89
C ARG A 139 10.25 5.30 -13.83
N ALA A 140 9.72 4.09 -13.86
CA ALA A 140 8.60 3.73 -13.00
C ALA A 140 9.00 3.67 -11.52
N SER A 141 8.05 3.99 -10.63
CA SER A 141 8.22 3.92 -9.18
C SER A 141 7.16 3.05 -8.53
N MET A 142 7.61 2.07 -7.76
CA MET A 142 6.76 1.18 -6.97
C MET A 142 6.92 1.53 -5.49
N LEU A 143 5.80 1.68 -4.79
CA LEU A 143 5.79 2.04 -3.38
C LEU A 143 4.93 1.05 -2.60
N THR A 144 5.47 0.51 -1.50
CA THR A 144 4.66 -0.22 -0.53
C THR A 144 4.59 0.51 0.81
N VAL A 145 3.53 0.28 1.58
CA VAL A 145 3.35 0.87 2.91
C VAL A 145 3.78 -0.12 3.98
N SER A 146 4.81 0.24 4.75
CA SER A 146 5.33 -0.48 5.90
C SER A 146 5.00 0.20 7.23
N TYR A 147 5.52 -0.33 8.32
CA TYR A 147 5.31 0.19 9.66
C TYR A 147 6.46 -0.24 10.59
N LEU A 148 6.74 0.56 11.61
CA LEU A 148 7.79 0.35 12.61
C LEU A 148 7.83 -1.07 13.19
N GLY A 149 6.69 -1.80 13.17
CA GLY A 149 6.63 -3.20 13.55
C GLY A 149 7.49 -4.17 12.73
N ALA A 150 8.03 -3.72 11.58
CA ALA A 150 9.04 -4.46 10.83
C ALA A 150 10.39 -4.55 11.55
N GLU A 151 10.72 -3.55 12.35
CA GLU A 151 12.02 -3.42 13.06
C GLU A 151 11.90 -3.63 14.55
N LYS A 152 10.77 -3.27 15.14
CA LYS A 152 10.54 -3.31 16.59
C LYS A 152 9.33 -4.14 16.95
N VAL A 153 9.38 -4.82 18.08
CA VAL A 153 8.23 -5.53 18.63
C VAL A 153 7.21 -4.53 19.14
N LEU A 154 6.02 -4.57 18.55
CA LEU A 154 4.88 -3.77 18.97
C LEU A 154 3.78 -4.69 19.51
N PRO A 155 3.20 -4.40 20.70
CA PRO A 155 2.13 -5.22 21.27
C PRO A 155 0.96 -5.40 20.30
N ASN A 156 0.44 -6.62 20.18
CA ASN A 156 -0.69 -6.97 19.31
C ASN A 156 -0.43 -6.76 17.79
N TYR A 157 0.80 -6.51 17.35
CA TYR A 157 1.12 -6.45 15.93
C TYR A 157 1.60 -7.81 15.38
N ASN A 158 2.25 -8.59 16.21
CA ASN A 158 2.54 -10.03 16.06
C ASN A 158 2.93 -10.46 14.63
N THR A 159 2.16 -11.36 14.00
CA THR A 159 2.42 -11.88 12.65
C THR A 159 2.51 -10.77 11.59
N MET A 160 1.79 -9.66 11.77
CA MET A 160 1.89 -8.54 10.84
C MET A 160 3.26 -7.85 10.92
N GLY A 161 3.92 -7.83 12.09
CA GLY A 161 5.30 -7.34 12.22
C GLY A 161 6.27 -8.18 11.38
N VAL A 162 6.15 -9.51 11.46
CA VAL A 162 6.94 -10.43 10.61
C VAL A 162 6.66 -10.21 9.14
N ALA A 163 5.39 -10.03 8.75
CA ALA A 163 5.03 -9.74 7.37
C ALA A 163 5.61 -8.41 6.88
N LYS A 164 5.61 -7.35 7.72
CA LYS A 164 6.22 -6.07 7.34
C LYS A 164 7.75 -6.16 7.19
N ALA A 165 8.43 -6.91 8.03
CA ALA A 165 9.86 -7.18 7.88
C ALA A 165 10.17 -7.91 6.55
N ALA A 166 9.37 -8.91 6.22
CA ALA A 166 9.47 -9.62 4.94
C ALA A 166 9.18 -8.70 3.74
N LEU A 167 8.18 -7.82 3.84
CA LEU A 167 7.84 -6.83 2.82
C LEU A 167 8.97 -5.84 2.55
N GLU A 168 9.64 -5.36 3.60
CA GLU A 168 10.81 -4.48 3.46
C GLU A 168 12.03 -5.21 2.87
N SER A 169 12.22 -6.48 3.25
CA SER A 169 13.24 -7.31 2.59
C SER A 169 12.93 -7.50 1.11
N MET A 170 11.69 -7.84 0.76
CA MET A 170 11.25 -7.99 -0.64
C MET A 170 11.45 -6.69 -1.44
N THR A 171 11.18 -5.52 -0.85
CA THR A 171 11.43 -4.22 -1.47
C THR A 171 12.89 -4.09 -1.91
N ARG A 172 13.85 -4.51 -1.07
CA ARG A 172 15.30 -4.45 -1.41
C ARG A 172 15.66 -5.39 -2.57
N TYR A 173 15.12 -6.62 -2.57
CA TYR A 173 15.36 -7.56 -3.68
C TYR A 173 14.75 -7.06 -4.99
N MET A 174 13.53 -6.56 -4.96
CA MET A 174 12.89 -5.97 -6.14
C MET A 174 13.62 -4.73 -6.64
N ALA A 175 14.14 -3.88 -5.73
CA ALA A 175 14.93 -2.70 -6.11
C ALA A 175 16.25 -3.09 -6.79
N ALA A 176 16.92 -4.14 -6.30
CA ALA A 176 18.15 -4.65 -6.91
C ALA A 176 17.91 -5.26 -8.31
N ASP A 177 16.79 -5.97 -8.48
CA ASP A 177 16.41 -6.60 -9.75
C ASP A 177 15.96 -5.56 -10.81
N LEU A 178 15.17 -4.58 -10.41
CA LEU A 178 14.52 -3.63 -11.31
C LEU A 178 15.33 -2.33 -11.52
N GLY A 179 16.26 -2.03 -10.62
CA GLY A 179 17.12 -0.84 -10.69
C GLY A 179 17.91 -0.71 -12.00
N PRO A 180 18.56 -1.78 -12.52
CA PRO A 180 19.22 -1.75 -13.82
C PRO A 180 18.29 -1.42 -14.99
N ARG A 181 16.98 -1.59 -14.83
CA ARG A 181 15.95 -1.25 -15.82
C ARG A 181 15.40 0.18 -15.62
N GLY A 182 16.00 0.97 -14.73
CA GLY A 182 15.61 2.36 -14.44
C GLY A 182 14.39 2.50 -13.54
N MET A 183 13.91 1.41 -12.91
CA MET A 183 12.75 1.43 -12.02
C MET A 183 13.18 1.54 -10.56
N ARG A 184 12.37 2.19 -9.73
CA ARG A 184 12.62 2.36 -8.30
C ARG A 184 11.57 1.60 -7.49
N VAL A 185 11.99 1.01 -6.38
CA VAL A 185 11.11 0.29 -5.46
C VAL A 185 11.41 0.76 -4.04
N ASN A 186 10.41 1.28 -3.35
CA ASN A 186 10.55 1.86 -2.02
C ASN A 186 9.49 1.32 -1.05
N ALA A 187 9.80 1.34 0.23
CA ALA A 187 8.87 1.12 1.31
C ALA A 187 8.72 2.40 2.14
N LEU A 188 7.49 2.87 2.33
CA LEU A 188 7.17 4.00 3.17
C LEU A 188 6.73 3.47 4.55
N SER A 189 7.60 3.60 5.56
CA SER A 189 7.29 3.25 6.94
C SER A 189 6.56 4.41 7.61
N CYS A 190 5.23 4.36 7.61
CA CYS A 190 4.39 5.38 8.20
C CYS A 190 4.32 5.26 9.73
N GLY A 191 4.11 6.38 10.43
CA GLY A 191 3.62 6.36 11.81
C GLY A 191 2.20 5.77 11.89
N PRO A 192 1.67 5.52 13.10
CA PRO A 192 0.33 5.00 13.26
C PRO A 192 -0.73 6.04 12.83
N VAL A 193 -1.61 5.64 11.93
CA VAL A 193 -2.76 6.44 11.47
C VAL A 193 -4.05 5.71 11.83
N ARG A 194 -5.06 6.44 12.27
CA ARG A 194 -6.37 5.88 12.62
C ARG A 194 -7.15 5.45 11.38
N THR A 195 -6.81 4.29 10.85
CA THR A 195 -7.44 3.68 9.67
C THR A 195 -8.48 2.62 10.06
N LEU A 196 -9.31 2.20 9.08
CA LEU A 196 -10.21 1.06 9.28
C LEU A 196 -9.43 -0.25 9.56
N ALA A 197 -8.31 -0.47 8.87
CA ALA A 197 -7.44 -1.63 9.11
C ALA A 197 -6.82 -1.61 10.52
N ALA A 198 -6.36 -0.46 10.98
CA ALA A 198 -5.79 -0.29 12.31
C ALA A 198 -6.81 -0.51 13.44
N SER A 199 -8.11 -0.32 13.19
CA SER A 199 -9.16 -0.60 14.17
C SER A 199 -9.27 -2.09 14.55
N GLY A 200 -8.72 -2.98 13.75
CA GLY A 200 -8.61 -4.42 14.05
C GLY A 200 -7.52 -4.76 15.08
N ILE A 201 -6.56 -3.87 15.31
CA ILE A 201 -5.46 -4.06 16.26
C ILE A 201 -5.96 -3.74 17.67
N LYS A 202 -5.81 -4.69 18.58
CA LYS A 202 -6.17 -4.49 19.98
C LYS A 202 -5.33 -3.36 20.59
N ASP A 203 -5.97 -2.50 21.39
CA ASP A 203 -5.32 -1.37 22.08
C ASP A 203 -4.66 -0.33 21.15
N PHE A 204 -5.09 -0.23 19.89
CA PHE A 204 -4.53 0.72 18.93
C PHE A 204 -4.54 2.19 19.42
N SER A 205 -5.53 2.58 20.22
CA SER A 205 -5.57 3.93 20.82
C SER A 205 -4.38 4.19 21.76
N ARG A 206 -3.89 3.17 22.47
CA ARG A 206 -2.66 3.28 23.28
C ARG A 206 -1.41 3.44 22.42
N MET A 207 -1.36 2.76 21.27
CA MET A 207 -0.26 2.92 20.32
C MET A 207 -0.22 4.36 19.75
N LEU A 208 -1.39 4.93 19.42
CA LEU A 208 -1.48 6.33 18.98
C LEU A 208 -1.01 7.30 20.06
N ALA A 209 -1.48 7.16 21.31
CA ALA A 209 -1.05 8.01 22.41
C ALA A 209 0.44 7.89 22.72
N ALA A 210 1.00 6.67 22.66
CA ALA A 210 2.43 6.46 22.82
C ALA A 210 3.25 7.11 21.69
N SER A 211 2.81 6.97 20.44
CA SER A 211 3.45 7.60 19.28
C SER A 211 3.43 9.12 19.40
N GLU A 212 2.31 9.71 19.77
CA GLU A 212 2.16 11.15 20.00
C GLU A 212 3.12 11.64 21.09
N THR A 213 3.21 10.89 22.21
CA THR A 213 4.09 11.22 23.33
C THR A 213 5.58 11.11 22.96
N LEU A 214 5.94 10.14 22.12
CA LEU A 214 7.33 9.90 21.71
C LEU A 214 7.78 10.76 20.52
N SER A 215 6.83 11.22 19.70
CA SER A 215 7.14 12.12 18.58
C SER A 215 7.74 13.45 19.09
N PRO A 216 8.82 13.94 18.52
CA PRO A 216 9.35 15.26 18.85
C PRO A 216 8.33 16.39 18.69
N MET A 217 7.46 16.31 17.67
CA MET A 217 6.39 17.29 17.41
C MET A 217 5.16 17.09 18.31
N ARG A 218 5.12 16.00 19.12
CA ARG A 218 3.99 15.68 19.99
C ARG A 218 2.66 15.52 19.28
N GLU A 219 2.71 15.04 18.05
CA GLU A 219 1.55 14.76 17.21
C GLU A 219 1.73 13.48 16.41
N ASN A 220 0.63 12.87 16.01
CA ASN A 220 0.63 11.75 15.08
C ASN A 220 0.54 12.27 13.63
N ILE A 221 1.10 11.52 12.70
CA ILE A 221 0.96 11.82 11.27
C ILE A 221 -0.49 11.69 10.81
N THR A 222 -0.80 12.39 9.74
CA THR A 222 -2.05 12.30 9.00
C THR A 222 -1.90 11.43 7.75
N THR A 223 -3.01 11.11 7.08
CA THR A 223 -2.97 10.46 5.76
C THR A 223 -2.37 11.38 4.69
N THR A 224 -2.49 12.71 4.87
CA THR A 224 -1.88 13.71 3.98
C THR A 224 -0.36 13.70 4.10
N ASP A 225 0.21 13.57 5.31
CA ASP A 225 1.66 13.47 5.49
C ASP A 225 2.22 12.23 4.80
N ALA A 226 1.52 11.09 4.94
CA ALA A 226 1.86 9.88 4.19
C ALA A 226 1.75 10.10 2.67
N GLY A 227 0.75 10.86 2.22
CA GLY A 227 0.55 11.24 0.83
C GLY A 227 1.71 12.09 0.29
N ASN A 228 2.15 13.11 1.04
CA ASN A 228 3.26 13.98 0.65
C ASN A 228 4.57 13.19 0.50
N ALA A 229 4.88 12.32 1.47
CA ALA A 229 6.06 11.45 1.39
C ALA A 229 5.96 10.45 0.21
N ALA A 230 4.77 9.91 -0.04
CA ALA A 230 4.53 9.04 -1.18
C ALA A 230 4.70 9.78 -2.50
N ALA A 231 4.18 11.00 -2.64
CA ALA A 231 4.32 11.80 -3.86
C ALA A 231 5.81 12.07 -4.17
N PHE A 232 6.63 12.40 -3.17
CA PHE A 232 8.07 12.52 -3.34
C PHE A 232 8.70 11.21 -3.85
N LEU A 233 8.40 10.07 -3.21
CA LEU A 233 8.95 8.77 -3.61
C LEU A 233 8.47 8.28 -4.99
N LEU A 234 7.29 8.72 -5.43
CA LEU A 234 6.75 8.41 -6.76
C LEU A 234 7.25 9.36 -7.85
N SER A 235 7.75 10.53 -7.49
CA SER A 235 8.26 11.56 -8.43
C SER A 235 9.62 11.18 -9.03
N ASP A 236 10.11 11.98 -9.96
CA ASP A 236 11.45 11.83 -10.56
C ASP A 236 12.56 12.49 -9.72
N LEU A 237 12.21 13.05 -8.56
CA LEU A 237 13.12 13.75 -7.64
C LEU A 237 14.05 12.81 -6.86
#